data_dcb03607cbdb66a1c6faa629b6e0f5b0
#
_entry.id   dcb03607cbdb66a1c6faa629b6e0f5b0
#
_cell.length_a   1.000
_cell.length_b   1.000
_cell.length_c   1.000
_cell.angle_alpha   90.00
_cell.angle_beta   90.00
_cell.angle_gamma   90.00
#
_symmetry.space_group_name_H-M   'P 1'
#
loop_
_entity.id
_entity.type
_entity.pdbx_description
1 polymer ?
#
loop_
_entity_poly.entity_id
_entity_poly.type
_entity_poly.pdbx_seq_one_letter_code
_entity_poly.pdbx_strand_id
1 'polypeptide(L)'
;RHFVQAISDEPPIIIAGHSQGSHHGWRILQEFFDGTGLQSRLVSAYLPGYPIPGSSLHNIPFANREAHVGAVHGWMTFSESFVPEFHATHMQDTRMVHPVLWTPEEGQWNHWDAHQGIVTRSFKLRHKGALSGALQDGMLWIKPLRVLGAGMFAMKNWHVADYNLFWDNIRLNLQKQVELFRFATNRHRELP
;
A
#
# COMPACT_ATOMS: atom_id res chain seq x y z
N ARG A 1 -14.12 11.39 14.69
CA ARG A 1 -14.66 12.77 14.71
C ARG A 1 -13.78 13.70 15.53
N HIS A 2 -13.41 13.39 16.77
CA HIS A 2 -12.56 14.27 17.61
C HIS A 2 -11.22 14.64 16.96
N PHE A 3 -10.53 13.70 16.33
CA PHE A 3 -9.27 13.98 15.64
C PHE A 3 -9.43 15.04 14.54
N VAL A 4 -10.44 14.93 13.70
CA VAL A 4 -10.68 15.88 12.61
C VAL A 4 -11.05 17.27 13.13
N GLN A 5 -11.80 17.35 14.23
CA GLN A 5 -12.16 18.62 14.89
C GLN A 5 -10.98 19.28 15.58
N ALA A 6 -10.00 18.51 16.05
CA ALA A 6 -8.82 19.01 16.75
C ALA A 6 -7.75 19.57 15.81
N ILE A 7 -7.84 19.32 14.49
CA ILE A 7 -6.85 19.78 13.53
C ILE A 7 -7.31 21.09 12.91
N SER A 8 -6.94 22.22 13.51
CA SER A 8 -7.36 23.57 13.10
C SER A 8 -6.73 24.04 11.78
N ASP A 9 -5.54 23.57 11.43
CA ASP A 9 -4.73 24.14 10.33
C ASP A 9 -4.79 23.36 9.01
N GLU A 10 -5.79 22.50 8.85
CA GLU A 10 -5.98 21.66 7.64
C GLU A 10 -4.70 20.94 7.14
N PRO A 11 -3.92 20.28 8.01
CA PRO A 11 -2.72 19.60 7.58
C PRO A 11 -3.03 18.47 6.59
N PRO A 12 -2.10 18.13 5.70
CA PRO A 12 -2.20 16.94 4.86
C PRO A 12 -2.30 15.68 5.71
N ILE A 13 -3.05 14.70 5.22
CA ILE A 13 -3.35 13.47 5.96
C ILE A 13 -2.79 12.26 5.22
N ILE A 14 -2.08 11.41 5.95
CA ILE A 14 -1.67 10.08 5.51
C ILE A 14 -2.36 9.08 6.42
N ILE A 15 -3.00 8.07 5.84
CA ILE A 15 -3.59 6.96 6.58
C ILE A 15 -2.70 5.73 6.37
N ALA A 16 -2.30 5.10 7.47
CA ALA A 16 -1.54 3.85 7.41
C ALA A 16 -2.14 2.83 8.38
N GLY A 17 -2.31 1.60 7.92
CA GLY A 17 -2.82 0.50 8.71
C GLY A 17 -2.18 -0.81 8.29
N HIS A 18 -2.33 -1.86 9.08
CA HIS A 18 -1.94 -3.23 8.72
C HIS A 18 -2.97 -4.22 9.26
N SER A 19 -3.38 -5.18 8.44
CA SER A 19 -4.32 -6.23 8.86
C SER A 19 -5.65 -5.62 9.35
N GLN A 20 -6.04 -5.82 10.60
CA GLN A 20 -7.20 -5.19 11.22
C GLN A 20 -7.12 -3.65 11.16
N GLY A 21 -5.92 -3.07 11.29
CA GLY A 21 -5.71 -1.63 11.12
C GLY A 21 -6.03 -1.15 9.70
N SER A 22 -5.77 -1.96 8.67
CA SER A 22 -6.17 -1.66 7.28
C SER A 22 -7.69 -1.70 7.11
N HIS A 23 -8.37 -2.65 7.74
CA HIS A 23 -9.84 -2.67 7.79
C HIS A 23 -10.41 -1.38 8.41
N HIS A 24 -9.87 -0.97 9.55
CA HIS A 24 -10.30 0.30 10.17
C HIS A 24 -9.96 1.51 9.28
N GLY A 25 -8.77 1.55 8.68
CA GLY A 25 -8.37 2.60 7.75
C GLY A 25 -9.30 2.71 6.54
N TRP A 26 -9.67 1.58 5.95
CA TRP A 26 -10.65 1.52 4.87
C TRP A 26 -12.02 2.05 5.30
N ARG A 27 -12.54 1.65 6.46
CA ARG A 27 -13.80 2.17 7.01
C ARG A 27 -13.74 3.69 7.25
N ILE A 28 -12.61 4.19 7.75
CA ILE A 28 -12.38 5.63 7.91
C ILE A 28 -12.42 6.35 6.57
N LEU A 29 -11.82 5.79 5.52
CA LEU A 29 -11.89 6.37 4.18
C LEU A 29 -13.34 6.45 3.69
N GLN A 30 -14.12 5.38 3.83
CA GLN A 30 -15.53 5.35 3.42
C GLN A 30 -16.40 6.37 4.18
N GLU A 31 -16.22 6.46 5.49
CA GLU A 31 -17.12 7.22 6.36
C GLU A 31 -16.79 8.71 6.42
N PHE A 32 -15.51 9.08 6.24
CA PHE A 32 -15.06 10.45 6.50
C PHE A 32 -14.37 11.13 5.32
N PHE A 33 -13.87 10.38 4.35
CA PHE A 33 -13.07 10.94 3.26
C PHE A 33 -13.77 10.86 1.90
N ASP A 34 -14.32 9.70 1.55
CA ASP A 34 -14.82 9.43 0.20
C ASP A 34 -15.98 10.39 -0.18
N GLY A 35 -15.73 11.29 -1.14
CA GLY A 35 -16.67 12.32 -1.56
C GLY A 35 -16.88 13.47 -0.59
N THR A 36 -16.03 13.62 0.44
CA THR A 36 -16.11 14.72 1.42
C THR A 36 -14.98 15.75 1.24
N GLY A 37 -15.08 16.89 1.93
CA GLY A 37 -14.02 17.90 1.94
C GLY A 37 -12.68 17.39 2.49
N LEU A 38 -12.68 16.34 3.33
CA LEU A 38 -11.45 15.73 3.83
C LEU A 38 -10.65 15.00 2.76
N GLN A 39 -11.30 14.56 1.68
CA GLN A 39 -10.62 13.87 0.58
C GLN A 39 -9.50 14.73 -0.02
N SER A 40 -9.71 16.05 -0.14
CA SER A 40 -8.72 16.98 -0.69
C SER A 40 -7.42 17.07 0.15
N ARG A 41 -7.48 16.62 1.41
CA ARG A 41 -6.35 16.58 2.35
C ARG A 41 -5.62 15.22 2.37
N LEU A 42 -6.16 14.22 1.69
CA LEU A 42 -5.57 12.88 1.64
C LEU A 42 -4.34 12.86 0.74
N VAL A 43 -3.17 12.68 1.32
CA VAL A 43 -1.93 12.45 0.56
C VAL A 43 -1.89 11.02 0.04
N SER A 44 -2.18 10.05 0.91
CA SER A 44 -2.15 8.63 0.58
C SER A 44 -2.76 7.77 1.69
N ALA A 45 -3.25 6.59 1.34
CA ALA A 45 -3.64 5.55 2.29
C ALA A 45 -2.89 4.25 1.99
N TYR A 46 -2.06 3.79 2.93
CA TYR A 46 -1.35 2.51 2.86
C TYR A 46 -2.04 1.50 3.78
N LEU A 47 -2.70 0.51 3.18
CA LEU A 47 -3.59 -0.42 3.86
C LEU A 47 -3.31 -1.89 3.49
N PRO A 48 -2.07 -2.39 3.64
CA PRO A 48 -1.76 -3.80 3.36
C PRO A 48 -2.37 -4.76 4.38
N GLY A 49 -2.49 -6.01 3.97
CA GLY A 49 -2.93 -7.11 4.83
C GLY A 49 -4.44 -7.22 5.02
N TYR A 50 -5.24 -6.53 4.20
CA TYR A 50 -6.70 -6.64 4.22
C TYR A 50 -7.27 -6.62 2.79
N PRO A 51 -8.23 -7.48 2.46
CA PRO A 51 -8.89 -7.49 1.15
C PRO A 51 -9.88 -6.34 1.05
N ILE A 52 -9.48 -5.23 0.42
CA ILE A 52 -10.35 -4.06 0.24
C ILE A 52 -11.15 -4.25 -1.04
N PRO A 53 -12.50 -4.26 -0.97
CA PRO A 53 -13.33 -4.38 -2.16
C PRO A 53 -13.14 -3.21 -3.11
N GLY A 54 -12.93 -3.49 -4.39
CA GLY A 54 -12.68 -2.48 -5.42
C GLY A 54 -13.83 -1.51 -5.63
N SER A 55 -15.07 -1.99 -5.45
CA SER A 55 -16.30 -1.21 -5.55
C SER A 55 -16.63 -0.38 -4.31
N SER A 56 -15.86 -0.51 -3.23
CA SER A 56 -16.21 0.04 -1.92
C SER A 56 -15.89 1.52 -1.72
N LEU A 57 -15.09 2.12 -2.60
CA LEU A 57 -14.75 3.55 -2.64
C LEU A 57 -15.16 4.11 -3.99
N HIS A 58 -15.85 5.25 -3.98
CA HIS A 58 -16.43 5.82 -5.21
C HIS A 58 -15.59 6.96 -5.79
N ASN A 59 -14.97 7.77 -4.94
CA ASN A 59 -14.22 8.96 -5.34
C ASN A 59 -12.72 8.82 -5.06
N ILE A 60 -12.33 7.98 -4.10
CA ILE A 60 -10.93 7.71 -3.78
C ILE A 60 -10.43 6.55 -4.64
N PRO A 61 -9.47 6.77 -5.56
CA PRO A 61 -8.97 5.73 -6.44
C PRO A 61 -8.01 4.78 -5.73
N PHE A 62 -7.89 3.57 -6.22
CA PHE A 62 -6.70 2.75 -5.99
C PHE A 62 -5.55 3.26 -6.85
N ALA A 63 -4.33 3.20 -6.31
CA ALA A 63 -3.17 3.68 -7.07
C ALA A 63 -2.97 2.86 -8.36
N ASN A 64 -2.64 3.56 -9.44
CA ASN A 64 -2.39 2.97 -10.76
C ASN A 64 -1.07 3.45 -11.38
N ARG A 65 -0.25 4.16 -10.60
CA ARG A 65 1.09 4.63 -10.96
C ARG A 65 1.89 4.99 -9.71
N GLU A 66 3.18 5.12 -9.86
CA GLU A 66 4.05 5.67 -8.82
C GLU A 66 3.59 7.08 -8.41
N ALA A 67 3.77 7.41 -7.15
CA ALA A 67 3.43 8.70 -6.55
C ALA A 67 2.00 9.20 -6.80
N HIS A 68 1.03 8.28 -6.93
CA HIS A 68 -0.39 8.62 -7.07
C HIS A 68 -0.92 9.24 -5.77
N VAL A 69 -1.04 10.56 -5.74
CA VAL A 69 -1.57 11.32 -4.60
C VAL A 69 -3.08 11.09 -4.45
N GLY A 70 -3.57 11.01 -3.20
CA GLY A 70 -4.98 10.82 -2.89
C GLY A 70 -5.49 9.40 -3.11
N ALA A 71 -4.60 8.42 -3.30
CA ALA A 71 -4.95 7.05 -3.66
C ALA A 71 -4.74 6.05 -2.51
N VAL A 72 -5.43 4.90 -2.62
CA VAL A 72 -5.25 3.73 -1.75
C VAL A 72 -4.19 2.81 -2.33
N HIS A 73 -3.31 2.33 -1.45
CA HIS A 73 -2.30 1.32 -1.70
C HIS A 73 -2.55 0.14 -0.74
N GLY A 74 -2.96 -1.00 -1.27
CA GLY A 74 -3.21 -2.21 -0.48
C GLY A 74 -2.67 -3.44 -1.18
N TRP A 75 -2.14 -4.39 -0.44
CA TRP A 75 -1.68 -5.69 -0.92
C TRP A 75 -1.70 -6.71 0.21
N MET A 76 -1.63 -7.99 -0.14
CA MET A 76 -1.48 -9.12 0.79
C MET A 76 -0.44 -10.06 0.22
N THR A 77 0.64 -10.32 0.96
CA THR A 77 1.82 -11.03 0.45
C THR A 77 1.81 -12.52 0.79
N PHE A 78 1.96 -13.35 -0.23
CA PHE A 78 2.04 -14.80 -0.14
C PHE A 78 3.21 -15.34 -0.96
N SER A 79 3.72 -16.52 -0.60
CA SER A 79 4.67 -17.24 -1.48
C SER A 79 3.97 -17.69 -2.74
N GLU A 80 4.71 -17.69 -3.85
CA GLU A 80 4.24 -18.17 -5.15
C GLU A 80 3.51 -19.51 -5.04
N SER A 81 2.34 -19.60 -5.66
CA SER A 81 1.46 -20.77 -5.66
C SER A 81 0.79 -21.13 -4.33
N PHE A 82 0.93 -20.32 -3.27
CA PHE A 82 0.19 -20.53 -2.03
C PHE A 82 -1.14 -19.78 -2.05
N VAL A 83 -2.24 -20.50 -2.10
CA VAL A 83 -3.60 -19.94 -2.03
C VAL A 83 -4.15 -20.17 -0.61
N PRO A 84 -4.46 -19.10 0.15
CA PRO A 84 -5.04 -19.24 1.48
C PRO A 84 -6.49 -19.72 1.40
N GLU A 85 -6.97 -20.43 2.44
CA GLU A 85 -8.32 -21.01 2.49
C GLU A 85 -9.43 -19.95 2.33
N PHE A 86 -9.23 -18.75 2.82
CA PHE A 86 -10.21 -17.66 2.72
C PHE A 86 -10.30 -17.01 1.32
N HIS A 87 -9.42 -17.38 0.40
CA HIS A 87 -9.33 -16.74 -0.94
C HIS A 87 -10.66 -16.77 -1.69
N ALA A 88 -11.30 -17.92 -1.76
CA ALA A 88 -12.53 -18.08 -2.54
C ALA A 88 -13.72 -17.24 -2.02
N THR A 89 -13.71 -16.88 -0.73
CA THR A 89 -14.84 -16.20 -0.09
C THR A 89 -14.64 -14.68 0.08
N HIS A 90 -13.39 -14.20 0.12
CA HIS A 90 -13.10 -12.82 0.50
C HIS A 90 -12.38 -12.00 -0.59
N MET A 91 -11.92 -12.64 -1.68
CA MET A 91 -11.05 -11.99 -2.65
C MET A 91 -11.72 -11.62 -3.98
N GLN A 92 -13.01 -11.96 -4.20
CA GLN A 92 -13.67 -11.84 -5.51
C GLN A 92 -13.74 -10.42 -6.07
N ASP A 93 -13.88 -9.39 -5.22
CA ASP A 93 -13.89 -7.97 -5.61
C ASP A 93 -12.68 -7.21 -5.04
N THR A 94 -11.66 -7.93 -4.58
CA THR A 94 -10.52 -7.29 -3.94
C THR A 94 -9.65 -6.57 -4.97
N ARG A 95 -9.34 -5.30 -4.69
CA ARG A 95 -8.40 -4.52 -5.48
C ARG A 95 -7.08 -4.37 -4.75
N MET A 96 -6.02 -4.86 -5.37
CA MET A 96 -4.66 -4.76 -4.85
C MET A 96 -3.81 -3.84 -5.71
N VAL A 97 -2.78 -3.25 -5.10
CA VAL A 97 -1.78 -2.43 -5.77
C VAL A 97 -0.40 -3.01 -5.51
N HIS A 98 0.35 -3.27 -6.55
CA HIS A 98 1.70 -3.83 -6.43
C HIS A 98 2.65 -2.85 -5.74
N PRO A 99 3.27 -3.17 -4.59
CA PRO A 99 4.03 -2.22 -3.76
C PRO A 99 5.43 -1.85 -4.32
N VAL A 100 5.76 -2.33 -5.52
CA VAL A 100 6.99 -1.95 -6.25
C VAL A 100 6.65 -1.26 -7.57
N LEU A 101 5.66 -1.77 -8.30
CA LEU A 101 5.24 -1.21 -9.60
C LEU A 101 4.19 -0.13 -9.47
N TRP A 102 3.49 -0.05 -8.34
CA TRP A 102 2.43 0.92 -8.03
C TRP A 102 1.24 0.87 -9.00
N THR A 103 0.99 -0.31 -9.55
CA THR A 103 -0.11 -0.60 -10.47
C THR A 103 -0.99 -1.72 -9.92
N PRO A 104 -2.30 -1.73 -10.24
CA PRO A 104 -3.20 -2.84 -9.94
C PRO A 104 -3.18 -3.94 -11.03
N GLU A 105 -2.31 -3.83 -12.05
CA GLU A 105 -2.23 -4.79 -13.15
C GLU A 105 -1.72 -6.14 -12.68
N GLU A 106 -2.44 -7.20 -13.03
CA GLU A 106 -2.08 -8.57 -12.68
C GLU A 106 -1.06 -9.19 -13.64
N GLY A 107 -0.37 -10.22 -13.17
CA GLY A 107 0.59 -11.01 -13.96
C GLY A 107 1.93 -10.33 -14.21
N GLN A 108 2.09 -9.07 -13.86
CA GLN A 108 3.32 -8.32 -14.08
C GLN A 108 4.30 -8.48 -12.92
N TRP A 109 5.37 -9.24 -13.13
CA TRP A 109 6.44 -9.40 -12.15
C TRP A 109 7.38 -8.19 -12.15
N ASN A 110 7.66 -7.61 -10.97
CA ASN A 110 8.69 -6.61 -10.88
C ASN A 110 10.09 -7.21 -11.10
N HIS A 111 10.96 -6.43 -11.75
CA HIS A 111 12.37 -6.80 -11.81
C HIS A 111 13.00 -6.70 -10.40
N TRP A 112 13.95 -7.58 -10.10
CA TRP A 112 14.61 -7.61 -8.78
C TRP A 112 15.19 -6.24 -8.38
N ASP A 113 15.81 -5.53 -9.33
CA ASP A 113 16.45 -4.24 -9.09
C ASP A 113 15.46 -3.11 -8.71
N ALA A 114 14.18 -3.26 -9.03
CA ALA A 114 13.15 -2.31 -8.61
C ALA A 114 12.81 -2.40 -7.12
N HIS A 115 13.14 -3.53 -6.48
CA HIS A 115 12.96 -3.71 -5.04
C HIS A 115 14.05 -2.99 -4.26
N GLN A 116 13.68 -2.03 -3.40
CA GLN A 116 14.63 -1.11 -2.75
C GLN A 116 15.14 -1.60 -1.39
N GLY A 117 14.53 -2.61 -0.79
CA GLY A 117 15.05 -3.23 0.43
C GLY A 117 13.99 -3.60 1.46
N ILE A 118 14.41 -4.46 2.37
CA ILE A 118 13.63 -5.03 3.47
C ILE A 118 14.05 -4.37 4.78
N VAL A 119 13.11 -4.03 5.65
CA VAL A 119 13.40 -3.71 7.03
C VAL A 119 13.42 -4.98 7.87
N THR A 120 14.57 -5.26 8.50
CA THR A 120 14.75 -6.41 9.37
C THR A 120 14.18 -6.18 10.78
N ARG A 121 14.09 -7.24 11.61
CA ARG A 121 13.65 -7.13 13.02
C ARG A 121 14.50 -6.15 13.85
N SER A 122 15.76 -5.90 13.47
CA SER A 122 16.63 -4.91 14.11
C SER A 122 16.44 -3.49 13.55
N PHE A 123 15.37 -3.24 12.81
CA PHE A 123 15.06 -1.96 12.15
C PHE A 123 16.16 -1.45 11.22
N LYS A 124 16.92 -2.36 10.62
CA LYS A 124 17.94 -2.03 9.63
C LYS A 124 17.43 -2.34 8.24
N LEU A 125 17.57 -1.37 7.33
CA LEU A 125 17.33 -1.59 5.91
C LEU A 125 18.44 -2.48 5.33
N ARG A 126 18.06 -3.56 4.68
CA ARG A 126 18.92 -4.57 4.09
C ARG A 126 18.33 -5.13 2.81
N HIS A 127 19.14 -5.88 2.08
CA HIS A 127 18.69 -6.78 1.02
C HIS A 127 17.93 -6.08 -0.12
N LYS A 128 18.49 -5.00 -0.66
CA LYS A 128 18.03 -4.42 -1.94
C LYS A 128 18.09 -5.51 -3.02
N GLY A 129 17.08 -5.57 -3.89
CA GLY A 129 17.01 -6.58 -4.95
C GLY A 129 16.69 -7.99 -4.45
N ALA A 130 16.20 -8.15 -3.22
CA ALA A 130 15.93 -9.47 -2.63
C ALA A 130 14.59 -10.06 -3.04
N LEU A 131 13.69 -9.27 -3.63
CA LEU A 131 12.31 -9.68 -3.84
C LEU A 131 11.81 -9.37 -5.25
N SER A 132 11.11 -10.33 -5.84
CA SER A 132 10.29 -10.16 -7.04
C SER A 132 8.90 -10.68 -6.75
N GLY A 133 7.88 -9.93 -7.15
CA GLY A 133 6.48 -10.28 -6.94
C GLY A 133 5.62 -9.88 -8.12
N ALA A 134 4.41 -10.47 -8.17
CA ALA A 134 3.35 -10.11 -9.11
C ALA A 134 2.00 -10.20 -8.42
N LEU A 135 1.08 -9.33 -8.83
CA LEU A 135 -0.33 -9.48 -8.45
C LEU A 135 -0.96 -10.57 -9.29
N GLN A 136 -1.72 -11.44 -8.63
CA GLN A 136 -2.57 -12.42 -9.30
C GLN A 136 -3.71 -12.85 -8.38
N ASP A 137 -4.91 -12.91 -8.92
CA ASP A 137 -6.12 -13.32 -8.18
C ASP A 137 -6.33 -12.54 -6.88
N GLY A 138 -6.07 -11.23 -6.88
CA GLY A 138 -6.20 -10.37 -5.71
C GLY A 138 -5.13 -10.57 -4.63
N MET A 139 -4.04 -11.27 -4.93
CA MET A 139 -2.91 -11.51 -4.02
C MET A 139 -1.60 -11.00 -4.61
N LEU A 140 -0.65 -10.66 -3.75
CA LEU A 140 0.73 -10.42 -4.15
C LEU A 140 1.55 -11.68 -3.92
N TRP A 141 1.85 -12.41 -4.98
CA TRP A 141 2.73 -13.56 -4.93
C TRP A 141 4.18 -13.14 -5.05
N ILE A 142 5.04 -13.70 -4.20
CA ILE A 142 6.48 -13.46 -4.24
C ILE A 142 7.26 -14.74 -4.48
N LYS A 143 8.33 -14.61 -5.25
CA LYS A 143 9.34 -15.67 -5.42
C LYS A 143 10.17 -15.82 -4.13
N PRO A 144 10.85 -16.96 -3.94
CA PRO A 144 11.77 -17.13 -2.82
C PRO A 144 12.76 -15.97 -2.71
N LEU A 145 12.95 -15.46 -1.50
CA LEU A 145 13.82 -14.31 -1.26
C LEU A 145 15.27 -14.62 -1.64
N ARG A 146 15.93 -13.72 -2.36
CA ARG A 146 17.37 -13.78 -2.66
C ARG A 146 18.21 -13.30 -1.47
N VAL A 147 18.09 -14.01 -0.36
CA VAL A 147 18.83 -13.73 0.88
C VAL A 147 19.45 -15.02 1.38
N LEU A 148 20.72 -14.98 1.74
CA LEU A 148 21.42 -16.16 2.29
C LEU A 148 20.70 -16.66 3.55
N GLY A 149 20.35 -17.94 3.58
CA GLY A 149 19.61 -18.55 4.68
C GLY A 149 18.07 -18.32 4.64
N ALA A 150 17.53 -17.60 3.67
CA ALA A 150 16.08 -17.37 3.58
C ALA A 150 15.26 -18.66 3.44
N GLY A 151 15.83 -19.71 2.84
CA GLY A 151 15.18 -21.01 2.69
C GLY A 151 14.89 -21.72 4.03
N MET A 152 15.58 -21.37 5.11
CA MET A 152 15.27 -21.87 6.45
C MET A 152 13.99 -21.26 7.06
N PHE A 153 13.47 -20.19 6.45
CA PHE A 153 12.26 -19.49 6.86
C PHE A 153 11.20 -19.54 5.74
N ALA A 154 10.99 -20.70 5.16
CA ALA A 154 10.02 -20.88 4.06
C ALA A 154 8.59 -20.63 4.56
N MET A 155 8.24 -19.35 4.72
CA MET A 155 6.88 -18.92 5.05
C MET A 155 6.01 -19.02 3.79
N LYS A 156 4.81 -19.58 3.92
CA LYS A 156 3.81 -19.57 2.86
C LYS A 156 3.01 -18.27 2.88
N ASN A 157 2.70 -17.79 4.07
CA ASN A 157 1.98 -16.55 4.31
C ASN A 157 2.93 -15.50 4.89
N TRP A 158 3.13 -14.39 4.16
CA TRP A 158 4.03 -13.28 4.53
C TRP A 158 3.28 -12.09 5.13
N HIS A 159 2.02 -12.27 5.47
CA HIS A 159 1.16 -11.21 5.99
C HIS A 159 1.80 -10.35 7.09
N VAL A 160 2.46 -10.97 8.06
CA VAL A 160 3.13 -10.24 9.14
C VAL A 160 4.29 -9.34 8.67
N ALA A 161 4.74 -9.51 7.45
CA ALA A 161 5.87 -8.80 6.87
C ALA A 161 5.47 -7.87 5.70
N ASP A 162 4.19 -7.67 5.44
CA ASP A 162 3.69 -6.86 4.32
C ASP A 162 4.38 -5.49 4.22
N TYR A 163 4.56 -4.77 5.33
CA TYR A 163 5.32 -3.52 5.36
C TYR A 163 6.83 -3.74 5.26
N ASN A 164 7.34 -4.70 6.03
CA ASN A 164 8.77 -4.92 6.15
C ASN A 164 9.44 -5.30 4.83
N LEU A 165 8.77 -6.12 4.02
CA LEU A 165 9.27 -6.59 2.72
C LEU A 165 9.43 -5.46 1.71
N PHE A 166 8.61 -4.41 1.78
CA PHE A 166 8.59 -3.32 0.80
C PHE A 166 8.91 -1.95 1.42
N TRP A 167 9.50 -1.93 2.60
CA TRP A 167 9.68 -0.73 3.41
C TRP A 167 10.25 0.46 2.64
N ASP A 168 11.36 0.25 1.93
CA ASP A 168 12.02 1.36 1.25
C ASP A 168 11.30 1.78 -0.04
N ASN A 169 10.62 0.86 -0.72
CA ASN A 169 9.72 1.20 -1.82
C ASN A 169 8.58 2.10 -1.34
N ILE A 170 7.95 1.77 -0.21
CA ILE A 170 6.87 2.57 0.40
C ILE A 170 7.41 3.95 0.80
N ARG A 171 8.54 3.99 1.51
CA ARG A 171 9.15 5.24 1.97
C ARG A 171 9.45 6.20 0.80
N LEU A 172 10.06 5.70 -0.26
CA LEU A 172 10.40 6.50 -1.43
C LEU A 172 9.15 6.99 -2.18
N ASN A 173 8.15 6.12 -2.36
CA ASN A 173 6.90 6.49 -3.01
C ASN A 173 6.16 7.55 -2.20
N LEU A 174 6.08 7.38 -0.87
CA LEU A 174 5.42 8.34 0.01
C LEU A 174 6.12 9.71 0.02
N GLN A 175 7.45 9.75 -0.01
CA GLN A 175 8.20 11.01 -0.13
C GLN A 175 7.80 11.78 -1.39
N LYS A 176 7.76 11.10 -2.54
CA LYS A 176 7.32 11.69 -3.81
C LYS A 176 5.86 12.20 -3.75
N GLN A 177 4.97 11.44 -3.12
CA GLN A 177 3.57 11.84 -2.94
C GLN A 177 3.44 13.11 -2.10
N VAL A 178 4.19 13.21 -1.00
CA VAL A 178 4.19 14.40 -0.14
C VAL A 178 4.71 15.63 -0.90
N GLU A 179 5.76 15.47 -1.68
CA GLU A 179 6.31 16.56 -2.52
C GLU A 179 5.28 17.04 -3.56
N LEU A 180 4.66 16.11 -4.28
CA LEU A 180 3.62 16.43 -5.27
C LEU A 180 2.39 17.08 -4.64
N PHE A 181 1.94 16.56 -3.49
CA PHE A 181 0.82 17.14 -2.76
C PHE A 181 1.11 18.60 -2.35
N ARG A 182 2.27 18.86 -1.78
CA ARG A 182 2.70 20.22 -1.39
C ARG A 182 2.77 21.17 -2.59
N PHE A 183 3.34 20.70 -3.69
CA PHE A 183 3.43 21.49 -4.91
C PHE A 183 2.04 21.88 -5.45
N ALA A 184 1.11 20.91 -5.51
CA ALA A 184 -0.26 21.17 -5.95
C ALA A 184 -0.98 22.16 -5.04
N THR A 185 -0.86 22.00 -3.72
CA THR A 185 -1.51 22.87 -2.72
C THR A 185 -0.99 24.29 -2.77
N ASN A 186 0.33 24.49 -2.93
CA ASN A 186 0.92 25.83 -3.02
C ASN A 186 0.46 26.57 -4.29
N ARG A 187 0.40 25.88 -5.43
CA ARG A 187 -0.12 26.48 -6.68
C ARG A 187 -1.56 26.98 -6.55
N HIS A 188 -2.42 26.28 -5.82
CA HIS A 188 -3.80 26.74 -5.59
C HIS A 188 -3.90 27.98 -4.68
N ARG A 189 -2.90 28.23 -3.83
CA ARG A 189 -2.85 29.41 -2.96
C ARG A 189 -2.29 30.66 -3.67
N GLU A 190 -1.56 30.48 -4.76
CA GLU A 190 -0.93 31.56 -5.56
C GLU A 190 -1.78 32.04 -6.75
N LEU A 191 -2.86 31.34 -7.07
CA LEU A 191 -3.80 31.78 -8.10
C LEU A 191 -4.84 32.70 -7.46
N PRO A 192 -5.02 33.94 -8.01
CA PRO A 192 -5.96 34.95 -7.49
C PRO A 192 -7.42 34.52 -7.64
#